data_d1ebadad6129e3a76c42ec1ddd41c5be
#
_entry.id   d1ebadad6129e3a76c42ec1ddd41c5be
#
_cell.length_a   1.000
_cell.length_b   1.000
_cell.length_c   1.000
_cell.angle_alpha   90.00
_cell.angle_beta   90.00
_cell.angle_gamma   90.00
#
_symmetry.space_group_name_H-M   'P 1'
#
loop_
_entity.id
_entity.type
_entity.pdbx_description
1 polymer ?
#
loop_
_entity_poly.entity_id
_entity_poly.type
_entity_poly.pdbx_seq_one_letter_code
_entity_poly.pdbx_strand_id
1 'polypeptide(L)'
;MRIATWNVNSVKQRVPRLLPWLDQRAPDVVCLQELKLTEDVFGELLGSELEARGYEWAALGEKSWNGVAILSRVGLTDVTPGLEGGPGFPHQEARALAATCGGVRVHSLYVPNGRVPDSDHYAYKLEWLARLREVVAAGPADAVVCGDMNIAPADADVFDPAAYVGHTHVTAPERDALNALLACGLRDVVRDRWPDERVFTYWDYRAGMFHKDCGMRIDLILASEPVAKRVEAAWVDRQARKGTGPSDHAPVIVDLDTAPDGDIGPMVPPPSARPSRGRTKLPQAKIVDRG
;
A
#
# COMPACT_ATOMS: atom_id res chain seq x y z
N MET A 1 19.09 1.65 1.52
CA MET A 1 17.89 2.08 2.30
C MET A 1 16.71 1.19 1.95
N ARG A 2 16.07 0.56 2.93
CA ARG A 2 14.89 -0.29 2.72
C ARG A 2 13.61 0.49 3.01
N ILE A 3 12.70 0.55 2.04
CA ILE A 3 11.38 1.18 2.16
C ILE A 3 10.31 0.10 2.04
N ALA A 4 9.32 0.15 2.92
CA ALA A 4 8.20 -0.78 2.90
C ALA A 4 6.86 -0.05 2.97
N THR A 5 5.83 -0.63 2.35
CA THR A 5 4.44 -0.22 2.55
C THR A 5 3.60 -1.41 2.98
N TRP A 6 2.68 -1.21 3.92
CA TRP A 6 1.81 -2.27 4.43
C TRP A 6 0.48 -1.74 4.92
N ASN A 7 -0.60 -2.13 4.27
CA ASN A 7 -1.93 -1.98 4.82
C ASN A 7 -2.11 -3.01 5.95
N VAL A 8 -2.21 -2.54 7.19
CA VAL A 8 -2.26 -3.40 8.38
C VAL A 8 -3.68 -3.82 8.78
N ASN A 9 -4.70 -3.26 8.16
CA ASN A 9 -6.12 -3.54 8.44
C ASN A 9 -6.40 -3.57 9.96
N SER A 10 -6.27 -2.40 10.61
CA SER A 10 -6.22 -2.13 12.05
C SER A 10 -4.86 -2.43 12.70
N VAL A 11 -4.10 -1.37 12.94
CA VAL A 11 -2.78 -1.48 13.59
C VAL A 11 -2.87 -2.11 14.97
N LYS A 12 -3.91 -1.79 15.76
CA LYS A 12 -4.13 -2.38 17.07
C LYS A 12 -4.17 -3.92 17.04
N GLN A 13 -4.82 -4.48 16.02
CA GLN A 13 -4.88 -5.93 15.85
C GLN A 13 -3.56 -6.51 15.33
N ARG A 14 -2.73 -5.69 14.71
CA ARG A 14 -1.48 -6.14 14.08
C ARG A 14 -0.23 -5.86 14.89
N VAL A 15 -0.30 -5.20 16.05
CA VAL A 15 0.85 -5.01 16.95
C VAL A 15 1.66 -6.30 17.16
N PRO A 16 1.03 -7.47 17.48
CA PRO A 16 1.77 -8.72 17.69
C PRO A 16 2.49 -9.26 16.44
N ARG A 17 2.21 -8.69 15.29
CA ARG A 17 2.84 -9.05 14.01
C ARG A 17 3.76 -7.96 13.49
N LEU A 18 3.36 -6.69 13.65
CA LEU A 18 4.12 -5.53 13.19
C LEU A 18 5.47 -5.44 13.90
N LEU A 19 5.49 -5.50 15.24
CA LEU A 19 6.74 -5.32 15.98
C LEU A 19 7.78 -6.42 15.66
N PRO A 20 7.45 -7.72 15.69
CA PRO A 20 8.40 -8.76 15.27
C PRO A 20 8.81 -8.64 13.79
N TRP A 21 7.92 -8.16 12.92
CA TRP A 21 8.23 -7.94 11.52
C TRP A 21 9.23 -6.78 11.33
N LEU A 22 9.06 -5.68 12.10
CA LEU A 22 10.04 -4.58 12.12
C LEU A 22 11.41 -5.08 12.57
N ASP A 23 11.46 -5.92 13.60
CA ASP A 23 12.71 -6.50 14.10
C ASP A 23 13.35 -7.44 13.05
N GLN A 24 12.56 -8.24 12.36
CA GLN A 24 13.04 -9.23 11.37
C GLN A 24 13.49 -8.59 10.06
N ARG A 25 12.69 -7.67 9.49
CA ARG A 25 12.96 -7.07 8.18
C ARG A 25 13.76 -5.81 8.25
N ALA A 26 13.79 -5.18 9.42
CA ALA A 26 14.57 -3.99 9.74
C ALA A 26 14.47 -2.89 8.65
N PRO A 27 13.26 -2.51 8.18
CA PRO A 27 13.12 -1.47 7.17
C PRO A 27 13.58 -0.11 7.72
N ASP A 28 14.15 0.72 6.85
CA ASP A 28 14.52 2.09 7.22
C ASP A 28 13.33 3.03 7.24
N VAL A 29 12.38 2.81 6.31
CA VAL A 29 11.12 3.56 6.22
C VAL A 29 9.96 2.59 6.05
N VAL A 30 8.87 2.82 6.80
CA VAL A 30 7.63 2.04 6.69
C VAL A 30 6.43 2.95 6.55
N CYS A 31 5.65 2.73 5.52
CA CYS A 31 4.37 3.37 5.28
C CYS A 31 3.23 2.43 5.66
N LEU A 32 2.42 2.81 6.63
CA LEU A 32 1.30 2.01 7.10
C LEU A 32 -0.04 2.61 6.64
N GLN A 33 -1.01 1.75 6.33
CA GLN A 33 -2.36 2.13 5.97
C GLN A 33 -3.38 1.36 6.81
N GLU A 34 -4.59 1.91 6.91
CA GLU A 34 -5.69 1.40 7.73
C GLU A 34 -5.35 1.26 9.21
N LEU A 35 -4.84 2.32 9.82
CA LEU A 35 -4.53 2.36 11.25
C LEU A 35 -5.79 2.12 12.10
N LYS A 36 -6.94 2.70 11.67
CA LYS A 36 -8.26 2.63 12.32
C LYS A 36 -8.28 3.13 13.76
N LEU A 37 -7.46 4.14 14.04
CA LEU A 37 -7.34 4.83 15.32
C LEU A 37 -6.80 6.25 15.11
N THR A 38 -6.96 7.11 16.11
CA THR A 38 -6.44 8.47 16.10
C THR A 38 -4.92 8.49 16.33
N GLU A 39 -4.28 9.61 16.01
CA GLU A 39 -2.85 9.82 16.21
C GLU A 39 -2.45 9.64 17.68
N ASP A 40 -3.20 10.24 18.61
CA ASP A 40 -2.92 10.11 20.06
C ASP A 40 -2.91 8.64 20.49
N VAL A 41 -3.92 7.88 20.07
CA VAL A 41 -4.02 6.43 20.39
C VAL A 41 -2.91 5.63 19.70
N PHE A 42 -2.45 6.04 18.52
CA PHE A 42 -1.31 5.43 17.87
C PHE A 42 -0.03 5.65 18.70
N GLY A 43 0.21 6.88 19.16
CA GLY A 43 1.35 7.23 20.01
C GLY A 43 1.33 6.48 21.34
N GLU A 44 0.18 6.43 22.02
CA GLU A 44 0.00 5.66 23.26
C GLU A 44 0.26 4.15 23.06
N LEU A 45 -0.16 3.59 21.92
CA LEU A 45 -0.08 2.16 21.64
C LEU A 45 1.34 1.73 21.22
N LEU A 46 2.02 2.54 20.40
CA LEU A 46 3.22 2.12 19.68
C LEU A 46 4.43 3.06 19.89
N GLY A 47 4.23 4.29 20.34
CA GLY A 47 5.29 5.30 20.37
C GLY A 47 6.56 4.81 21.02
N SER A 48 6.49 4.33 22.27
CA SER A 48 7.66 3.82 23.00
C SER A 48 8.30 2.59 22.37
N GLU A 49 7.50 1.69 21.78
CA GLU A 49 7.99 0.49 21.09
C GLU A 49 8.72 0.82 19.78
N LEU A 50 8.27 1.87 19.08
CA LEU A 50 8.91 2.36 17.86
C LEU A 50 10.21 3.10 18.18
N GLU A 51 10.20 3.98 19.18
CA GLU A 51 11.38 4.70 19.65
C GLU A 51 12.48 3.74 20.13
N ALA A 52 12.12 2.70 20.88
CA ALA A 52 13.05 1.64 21.31
C ALA A 52 13.72 0.91 20.15
N ARG A 53 13.08 0.89 18.96
CA ARG A 53 13.61 0.34 17.70
C ARG A 53 14.30 1.37 16.81
N GLY A 54 14.44 2.61 17.31
CA GLY A 54 15.08 3.70 16.59
C GLY A 54 14.22 4.36 15.51
N TYR A 55 12.91 4.16 15.55
CA TYR A 55 12.00 4.85 14.63
C TYR A 55 11.48 6.16 15.22
N GLU A 56 11.63 7.23 14.44
CA GLU A 56 10.75 8.38 14.50
C GLU A 56 9.46 8.04 13.75
N TRP A 57 8.35 8.67 14.10
CA TRP A 57 7.07 8.38 13.42
C TRP A 57 6.20 9.62 13.30
N ALA A 58 5.37 9.62 12.28
CA ALA A 58 4.26 10.54 12.10
C ALA A 58 3.03 9.74 11.69
N ALA A 59 1.86 10.14 12.16
CA ALA A 59 0.60 9.50 11.82
C ALA A 59 -0.46 10.56 11.54
N LEU A 60 -1.40 10.21 10.67
CA LEU A 60 -2.67 10.91 10.48
C LEU A 60 -3.75 9.86 10.62
N GLY A 61 -4.59 9.98 11.63
CA GLY A 61 -5.55 8.95 11.95
C GLY A 61 -6.94 9.49 12.25
N GLU A 62 -7.93 8.61 12.16
CA GLU A 62 -9.31 8.87 12.57
C GLU A 62 -9.92 7.65 13.25
N LYS A 63 -10.91 7.89 14.09
CA LYS A 63 -11.50 6.82 14.88
C LYS A 63 -12.17 5.77 14.00
N SER A 64 -11.75 4.51 14.16
CA SER A 64 -12.35 3.32 13.55
C SER A 64 -12.16 3.14 12.04
N TRP A 65 -11.68 4.15 11.31
CA TRP A 65 -11.55 4.14 9.86
C TRP A 65 -10.18 4.63 9.41
N ASN A 66 -9.82 4.35 8.15
CA ASN A 66 -8.67 4.95 7.48
C ASN A 66 -7.39 4.99 8.34
N GLY A 67 -6.60 6.03 8.21
CA GLY A 67 -5.38 6.28 8.96
C GLY A 67 -4.14 5.79 8.22
N VAL A 68 -3.14 6.67 8.16
CA VAL A 68 -1.84 6.42 7.54
C VAL A 68 -0.71 6.85 8.47
N ALA A 69 0.42 6.16 8.42
CA ALA A 69 1.61 6.54 9.17
C ALA A 69 2.88 6.36 8.34
N ILE A 70 3.92 7.08 8.72
CA ILE A 70 5.30 6.89 8.26
C ILE A 70 6.17 6.67 9.49
N LEU A 71 6.93 5.59 9.49
CA LEU A 71 7.97 5.27 10.46
C LEU A 71 9.31 5.41 9.77
N SER A 72 10.31 6.05 10.38
CA SER A 72 11.62 6.25 9.77
C SER A 72 12.75 6.13 10.79
N ARG A 73 13.83 5.41 10.42
CA ARG A 73 15.09 5.36 11.15
C ARG A 73 16.19 6.23 10.51
N VAL A 74 15.86 6.92 9.43
CA VAL A 74 16.80 7.72 8.63
C VAL A 74 16.45 9.21 8.63
N GLY A 75 15.76 9.66 9.67
CA GLY A 75 15.23 11.00 9.83
C GLY A 75 13.80 11.12 9.28
N LEU A 76 13.02 12.02 9.87
CA LEU A 76 11.64 12.28 9.51
C LEU A 76 11.37 13.79 9.63
N THR A 77 11.39 14.49 8.50
CA THR A 77 11.19 15.94 8.43
C THR A 77 10.11 16.31 7.42
N ASP A 78 9.72 17.58 7.41
CA ASP A 78 8.75 18.16 6.46
C ASP A 78 7.43 17.37 6.40
N VAL A 79 6.92 16.95 7.55
CA VAL A 79 5.69 16.18 7.66
C VAL A 79 4.51 16.98 7.15
N THR A 80 3.79 16.44 6.16
CA THR A 80 2.63 17.07 5.53
C THR A 80 1.44 16.12 5.58
N PRO A 81 0.43 16.39 6.42
CA PRO A 81 -0.78 15.59 6.49
C PRO A 81 -1.75 15.94 5.35
N GLY A 82 -2.42 14.92 4.82
CA GLY A 82 -3.43 15.07 3.79
C GLY A 82 -2.90 15.41 2.40
N LEU A 83 -3.82 15.74 1.51
CA LEU A 83 -3.56 16.35 0.21
C LEU A 83 -4.09 17.78 0.28
N GLU A 84 -3.22 18.78 0.16
CA GLU A 84 -3.63 20.18 0.20
C GLU A 84 -4.70 20.44 -0.87
N GLY A 85 -5.84 21.03 -0.46
CA GLY A 85 -6.99 21.27 -1.35
C GLY A 85 -7.64 19.99 -1.90
N GLY A 86 -7.35 18.83 -1.33
CA GLY A 86 -7.95 17.56 -1.74
C GLY A 86 -9.43 17.45 -1.36
N PRO A 87 -10.20 16.65 -2.10
CA PRO A 87 -11.60 16.40 -1.80
C PRO A 87 -11.77 15.60 -0.52
N GLY A 88 -12.88 15.76 0.19
CA GLY A 88 -13.32 14.94 1.30
C GLY A 88 -14.66 14.28 1.01
N PHE A 89 -14.93 13.11 1.64
CA PHE A 89 -16.21 12.45 1.51
C PHE A 89 -16.44 11.42 2.64
N PRO A 90 -17.45 11.58 3.48
CA PRO A 90 -18.33 12.76 3.64
C PRO A 90 -17.64 13.93 4.34
N HIS A 91 -16.40 13.77 4.80
CA HIS A 91 -15.52 14.73 5.44
C HIS A 91 -14.08 14.50 4.96
N GLN A 92 -13.14 15.32 5.41
CA GLN A 92 -11.72 15.05 5.16
C GLN A 92 -11.29 13.78 5.88
N GLU A 93 -10.79 12.80 5.11
CA GLU A 93 -10.38 11.49 5.61
C GLU A 93 -8.85 11.39 5.76
N ALA A 94 -8.41 10.61 6.74
CA ALA A 94 -6.99 10.36 7.03
C ALA A 94 -6.39 9.35 6.02
N ARG A 95 -6.10 9.79 4.78
CA ARG A 95 -5.69 8.91 3.67
C ARG A 95 -4.32 9.20 3.08
N ALA A 96 -3.71 10.33 3.42
CA ALA A 96 -2.40 10.70 2.89
C ALA A 96 -1.54 11.33 3.96
N LEU A 97 -0.27 10.96 3.98
CA LEU A 97 0.76 11.56 4.81
C LEU A 97 2.05 11.57 4.01
N ALA A 98 2.78 12.67 4.03
CA ALA A 98 4.07 12.72 3.38
C ALA A 98 5.14 13.26 4.34
N ALA A 99 6.37 12.75 4.20
CA ALA A 99 7.52 13.20 4.97
C ALA A 99 8.81 13.04 4.15
N THR A 100 9.86 13.75 4.52
CA THR A 100 11.19 13.56 3.97
C THR A 100 11.96 12.59 4.87
N CYS A 101 12.37 11.45 4.31
CA CYS A 101 13.08 10.38 5.00
C CYS A 101 14.40 10.06 4.26
N GLY A 102 15.54 10.27 4.92
CA GLY A 102 16.84 10.01 4.29
C GLY A 102 17.07 10.74 2.96
N GLY A 103 16.52 11.95 2.84
CA GLY A 103 16.60 12.78 1.63
C GLY A 103 15.59 12.42 0.51
N VAL A 104 14.70 11.45 0.74
CA VAL A 104 13.65 11.07 -0.21
C VAL A 104 12.30 11.54 0.32
N ARG A 105 11.50 12.18 -0.52
CA ARG A 105 10.11 12.53 -0.22
C ARG A 105 9.23 11.29 -0.31
N VAL A 106 8.71 10.82 0.82
CA VAL A 106 7.90 9.60 0.90
C VAL A 106 6.45 9.97 1.16
N HIS A 107 5.54 9.42 0.35
CA HIS A 107 4.10 9.55 0.52
C HIS A 107 3.51 8.19 0.93
N SER A 108 2.86 8.13 2.10
CA SER A 108 2.07 6.98 2.56
C SER A 108 0.60 7.23 2.24
N LEU A 109 0.02 6.39 1.39
CA LEU A 109 -1.29 6.62 0.82
C LEU A 109 -2.25 5.46 1.08
N TYR A 110 -3.49 5.80 1.39
CA TYR A 110 -4.64 4.90 1.40
C TYR A 110 -5.72 5.46 0.47
N VAL A 111 -5.62 5.14 -0.81
CA VAL A 111 -6.53 5.63 -1.85
C VAL A 111 -7.96 5.15 -1.56
N PRO A 112 -9.00 5.99 -1.72
CA PRO A 112 -10.37 5.56 -1.53
C PRO A 112 -10.70 4.29 -2.31
N ASN A 113 -11.43 3.35 -1.68
CA ASN A 113 -11.77 2.08 -2.32
C ASN A 113 -12.63 2.25 -3.59
N GLY A 114 -13.54 3.24 -3.60
CA GLY A 114 -14.47 3.49 -4.71
C GLY A 114 -15.76 2.65 -4.64
N ARG A 115 -15.77 1.60 -3.85
CA ARG A 115 -16.94 0.69 -3.61
C ARG A 115 -17.53 0.13 -4.90
N VAL A 116 -18.42 0.87 -5.55
CA VAL A 116 -19.12 0.46 -6.78
C VAL A 116 -18.89 1.53 -7.84
N PRO A 117 -18.52 1.17 -9.09
CA PRO A 117 -18.45 2.12 -10.20
C PRO A 117 -19.75 2.92 -10.32
N ASP A 118 -19.64 4.18 -10.77
CA ASP A 118 -20.74 5.14 -10.92
C ASP A 118 -21.39 5.62 -9.60
N SER A 119 -20.82 5.30 -8.44
CA SER A 119 -21.23 5.85 -7.15
C SER A 119 -20.49 7.14 -6.78
N ASP A 120 -21.04 7.90 -5.80
CA ASP A 120 -20.36 9.09 -5.26
C ASP A 120 -18.99 8.74 -4.66
N HIS A 121 -18.84 7.56 -4.05
CA HIS A 121 -17.55 7.06 -3.56
C HIS A 121 -16.55 6.81 -4.69
N TYR A 122 -17.02 6.38 -5.84
CA TYR A 122 -16.18 6.18 -7.00
C TYR A 122 -15.75 7.51 -7.62
N ALA A 123 -16.67 8.48 -7.76
CA ALA A 123 -16.36 9.83 -8.20
C ALA A 123 -15.31 10.48 -7.26
N TYR A 124 -15.54 10.40 -5.95
CA TYR A 124 -14.58 10.86 -4.94
C TYR A 124 -13.18 10.22 -5.12
N LYS A 125 -13.10 8.93 -5.39
CA LYS A 125 -11.82 8.25 -5.65
C LYS A 125 -11.07 8.87 -6.82
N LEU A 126 -11.77 9.11 -7.95
CA LEU A 126 -11.14 9.68 -9.14
C LEU A 126 -10.69 11.13 -8.93
N GLU A 127 -11.48 11.95 -8.25
CA GLU A 127 -11.11 13.31 -7.86
C GLU A 127 -9.90 13.32 -6.93
N TRP A 128 -9.87 12.42 -5.96
CA TRP A 128 -8.76 12.26 -5.03
C TRP A 128 -7.46 11.90 -5.74
N LEU A 129 -7.51 10.99 -6.72
CA LEU A 129 -6.37 10.61 -7.55
C LEU A 129 -5.90 11.76 -8.45
N ALA A 130 -6.82 12.55 -9.00
CA ALA A 130 -6.47 13.73 -9.77
C ALA A 130 -5.71 14.75 -8.91
N ARG A 131 -6.14 14.97 -7.66
CA ARG A 131 -5.45 15.87 -6.74
C ARG A 131 -4.10 15.32 -6.30
N LEU A 132 -4.00 14.01 -6.03
CA LEU A 132 -2.72 13.37 -5.75
C LEU A 132 -1.71 13.62 -6.87
N ARG A 133 -2.12 13.46 -8.12
CA ARG A 133 -1.27 13.74 -9.29
C ARG A 133 -0.72 15.17 -9.28
N GLU A 134 -1.56 16.17 -8.98
CA GLU A 134 -1.12 17.58 -8.89
C GLU A 134 -0.08 17.79 -7.79
N VAL A 135 -0.31 17.21 -6.60
CA VAL A 135 0.63 17.30 -5.47
C VAL A 135 1.96 16.65 -5.82
N VAL A 136 1.95 15.48 -6.44
CA VAL A 136 3.17 14.75 -6.84
C VAL A 136 3.91 15.52 -7.93
N ALA A 137 3.22 16.04 -8.93
CA ALA A 137 3.82 16.80 -10.03
C ALA A 137 4.50 18.11 -9.56
N ALA A 138 3.99 18.70 -8.48
CA ALA A 138 4.58 19.90 -7.85
C ALA A 138 5.67 19.57 -6.83
N GLY A 139 5.87 18.31 -6.51
CA GLY A 139 6.78 17.84 -5.46
C GLY A 139 8.26 17.79 -5.89
N PRO A 140 9.16 17.41 -4.97
CA PRO A 140 10.59 17.27 -5.27
C PRO A 140 10.88 16.10 -6.22
N ALA A 141 12.05 16.18 -6.88
CA ALA A 141 12.47 15.19 -7.87
C ALA A 141 12.72 13.79 -7.27
N ASP A 142 13.19 13.73 -6.02
CA ASP A 142 13.46 12.46 -5.33
C ASP A 142 12.24 12.07 -4.48
N ALA A 143 11.35 11.29 -5.04
CA ALA A 143 10.10 10.91 -4.41
C ALA A 143 9.76 9.43 -4.53
N VAL A 144 9.08 8.93 -3.49
CA VAL A 144 8.40 7.63 -3.44
C VAL A 144 6.95 7.86 -3.07
N VAL A 145 6.05 7.35 -3.89
CA VAL A 145 4.61 7.39 -3.69
C VAL A 145 4.15 5.95 -3.49
N CYS A 146 3.78 5.58 -2.29
CA CYS A 146 3.46 4.18 -1.98
C CYS A 146 2.26 4.04 -1.06
N GLY A 147 1.68 2.86 -1.06
CA GLY A 147 0.54 2.52 -0.23
C GLY A 147 -0.44 1.59 -0.92
N ASP A 148 -1.60 1.46 -0.31
CA ASP A 148 -2.75 0.80 -0.90
C ASP A 148 -3.44 1.75 -1.89
N MET A 149 -3.17 1.51 -3.16
CA MET A 149 -3.74 2.32 -4.26
C MET A 149 -5.17 1.93 -4.58
N ASN A 150 -5.65 0.80 -4.06
CA ASN A 150 -6.97 0.26 -4.42
C ASN A 150 -7.20 0.17 -5.94
N ILE A 151 -6.12 0.04 -6.73
CA ILE A 151 -6.13 -0.12 -8.18
C ILE A 151 -5.16 -1.24 -8.56
N ALA A 152 -5.63 -2.21 -9.34
CA ALA A 152 -4.78 -3.18 -10.01
C ALA A 152 -4.37 -2.60 -11.38
N PRO A 153 -3.08 -2.32 -11.61
CA PRO A 153 -2.62 -1.60 -12.80
C PRO A 153 -2.97 -2.27 -14.12
N ALA A 154 -2.93 -3.60 -14.16
CA ALA A 154 -3.18 -4.38 -15.36
C ALA A 154 -3.95 -5.68 -15.05
N ASP A 155 -4.36 -6.39 -16.09
CA ASP A 155 -5.03 -7.70 -15.93
C ASP A 155 -4.13 -8.76 -15.30
N ALA A 156 -2.81 -8.67 -15.50
CA ALA A 156 -1.83 -9.52 -14.83
C ALA A 156 -1.78 -9.31 -13.30
N ASP A 157 -2.32 -8.19 -12.81
CA ASP A 157 -2.34 -7.82 -11.39
C ASP A 157 -3.58 -8.34 -10.64
N VAL A 158 -4.41 -9.13 -11.29
CA VAL A 158 -5.55 -9.81 -10.68
C VAL A 158 -5.55 -11.30 -11.02
N PHE A 159 -6.05 -12.13 -10.11
CA PHE A 159 -6.01 -13.58 -10.30
C PHE A 159 -6.93 -14.08 -11.45
N ASP A 160 -8.04 -13.40 -11.68
CA ASP A 160 -9.02 -13.70 -12.76
C ASP A 160 -9.67 -12.39 -13.22
N PRO A 161 -9.16 -11.73 -14.27
CA PRO A 161 -9.71 -10.48 -14.77
C PRO A 161 -11.21 -10.54 -15.12
N ALA A 162 -11.67 -11.69 -15.61
CA ALA A 162 -13.07 -11.84 -15.98
C ALA A 162 -14.01 -11.80 -14.77
N ALA A 163 -13.51 -12.18 -13.58
CA ALA A 163 -14.29 -12.13 -12.35
C ALA A 163 -14.49 -10.69 -11.84
N TYR A 164 -13.65 -9.75 -12.28
CA TYR A 164 -13.68 -8.35 -11.82
C TYR A 164 -14.34 -7.37 -12.81
N VAL A 165 -14.84 -7.86 -13.95
CA VAL A 165 -15.55 -7.00 -14.91
C VAL A 165 -16.72 -6.29 -14.23
N GLY A 166 -16.75 -4.93 -14.31
CA GLY A 166 -17.76 -4.10 -13.65
C GLY A 166 -17.53 -3.85 -12.15
N HIS A 167 -16.38 -4.27 -11.61
CA HIS A 167 -15.99 -4.00 -10.22
C HIS A 167 -14.95 -2.89 -10.14
N THR A 168 -14.89 -2.18 -9.01
CA THR A 168 -13.80 -1.25 -8.69
C THR A 168 -12.43 -1.98 -8.68
N HIS A 169 -11.35 -1.24 -8.71
CA HIS A 169 -9.94 -1.65 -8.77
C HIS A 169 -9.41 -1.97 -10.18
N VAL A 170 -10.27 -2.25 -11.15
CA VAL A 170 -9.85 -2.69 -12.49
C VAL A 170 -10.47 -1.90 -13.63
N THR A 171 -11.26 -0.87 -13.32
CA THR A 171 -11.94 -0.07 -14.34
C THR A 171 -10.95 0.78 -15.15
N ALA A 172 -11.31 1.10 -16.39
CA ALA A 172 -10.48 1.96 -17.23
C ALA A 172 -10.23 3.34 -16.60
N PRO A 173 -11.22 4.07 -16.03
CA PRO A 173 -10.95 5.35 -15.39
C PRO A 173 -9.97 5.28 -14.21
N GLU A 174 -10.00 4.20 -13.40
CA GLU A 174 -9.04 4.01 -12.31
C GLU A 174 -7.62 3.79 -12.85
N ARG A 175 -7.47 2.94 -13.85
CA ARG A 175 -6.19 2.67 -14.51
C ARG A 175 -5.66 3.90 -15.23
N ASP A 176 -6.53 4.68 -15.88
CA ASP A 176 -6.16 5.94 -16.52
C ASP A 176 -5.66 6.98 -15.51
N ALA A 177 -6.32 7.07 -14.34
CA ALA A 177 -5.86 7.94 -13.25
C ALA A 177 -4.48 7.51 -12.71
N LEU A 178 -4.24 6.20 -12.55
CA LEU A 178 -2.93 5.67 -12.16
C LEU A 178 -1.87 5.94 -13.24
N ASN A 179 -2.20 5.73 -14.52
CA ASN A 179 -1.30 6.03 -15.63
C ASN A 179 -0.95 7.52 -15.71
N ALA A 180 -1.91 8.40 -15.43
CA ALA A 180 -1.68 9.85 -15.36
C ALA A 180 -0.75 10.22 -14.18
N LEU A 181 -0.81 9.50 -13.06
CA LEU A 181 0.13 9.64 -11.95
C LEU A 181 1.54 9.15 -12.34
N LEU A 182 1.65 8.00 -12.99
CA LEU A 182 2.93 7.49 -13.52
C LEU A 182 3.56 8.45 -14.52
N ALA A 183 2.76 9.10 -15.36
CA ALA A 183 3.22 10.09 -16.33
C ALA A 183 3.86 11.35 -15.70
N CYS A 184 3.74 11.56 -14.38
CA CYS A 184 4.51 12.56 -13.64
C CYS A 184 5.99 12.19 -13.43
N GLY A 185 6.50 11.15 -14.09
CA GLY A 185 7.89 10.67 -13.98
C GLY A 185 8.09 9.62 -12.90
N LEU A 186 7.01 8.94 -12.51
CA LEU A 186 7.08 7.81 -11.58
C LEU A 186 7.14 6.47 -12.33
N ARG A 187 7.78 5.49 -11.70
CA ARG A 187 7.90 4.11 -12.17
C ARG A 187 7.35 3.14 -11.13
N ASP A 188 6.60 2.15 -11.55
CA ASP A 188 6.18 1.02 -10.70
C ASP A 188 7.36 0.04 -10.55
N VAL A 189 8.13 0.23 -9.49
CA VAL A 189 9.43 -0.45 -9.32
C VAL A 189 9.31 -1.96 -9.10
N VAL A 190 8.17 -2.43 -8.61
CA VAL A 190 7.91 -3.87 -8.49
C VAL A 190 7.64 -4.47 -9.86
N ARG A 191 6.81 -3.82 -10.68
CA ARG A 191 6.51 -4.29 -12.04
C ARG A 191 7.71 -4.17 -12.97
N ASP A 192 8.52 -3.10 -12.83
CA ASP A 192 9.77 -2.96 -13.57
C ASP A 192 10.76 -4.10 -13.29
N ARG A 193 10.83 -4.53 -12.04
CA ARG A 193 11.70 -5.64 -11.63
C ARG A 193 11.17 -7.01 -12.09
N TRP A 194 9.85 -7.18 -12.07
CA TRP A 194 9.16 -8.43 -12.33
C TRP A 194 8.10 -8.26 -13.42
N PRO A 195 8.49 -7.95 -14.68
CA PRO A 195 7.54 -7.57 -15.74
C PRO A 195 6.56 -8.68 -16.09
N ASP A 196 7.01 -9.94 -16.08
CA ASP A 196 6.24 -11.09 -16.52
C ASP A 196 5.70 -11.95 -15.36
N GLU A 197 6.09 -11.60 -14.12
CA GLU A 197 5.74 -12.40 -12.95
C GLU A 197 4.37 -12.04 -12.39
N ARG A 198 3.71 -13.06 -11.87
CA ARG A 198 2.45 -12.89 -11.17
C ARG A 198 2.72 -12.49 -9.72
N VAL A 199 2.41 -11.24 -9.38
CA VAL A 199 2.67 -10.65 -8.06
C VAL A 199 1.35 -10.18 -7.48
N PHE A 200 1.03 -10.59 -6.25
CA PHE A 200 -0.13 -10.12 -5.52
C PHE A 200 0.30 -9.58 -4.15
N THR A 201 -0.47 -8.61 -3.65
CA THR A 201 -0.26 -7.97 -2.35
C THR A 201 -1.44 -8.13 -1.41
N TYR A 202 -2.63 -8.38 -1.96
CA TYR A 202 -3.90 -8.52 -1.26
C TYR A 202 -4.58 -9.85 -1.58
N TRP A 203 -5.17 -10.48 -0.56
CA TRP A 203 -6.03 -11.67 -0.67
C TRP A 203 -7.16 -11.59 0.36
N ASP A 204 -8.41 -11.62 -0.10
CA ASP A 204 -9.57 -11.66 0.80
C ASP A 204 -9.44 -12.82 1.82
N TYR A 205 -9.88 -12.57 3.05
CA TYR A 205 -9.89 -13.61 4.10
C TYR A 205 -10.80 -14.80 3.77
N ARG A 206 -11.84 -14.56 2.96
CA ARG A 206 -12.90 -15.52 2.66
C ARG A 206 -12.45 -16.55 1.63
N ALA A 207 -13.13 -17.68 1.63
CA ALA A 207 -13.01 -18.74 0.63
C ALA A 207 -11.59 -19.30 0.44
N GLY A 208 -10.66 -19.06 1.39
CA GLY A 208 -9.28 -19.53 1.29
C GLY A 208 -8.49 -18.89 0.15
N MET A 209 -8.82 -17.64 -0.23
CA MET A 209 -8.23 -16.94 -1.37
C MET A 209 -6.69 -16.88 -1.30
N PHE A 210 -6.13 -16.64 -0.11
CA PHE A 210 -4.67 -16.64 0.08
C PHE A 210 -4.02 -18.01 -0.25
N HIS A 211 -4.61 -19.11 0.20
CA HIS A 211 -4.07 -20.46 -0.04
C HIS A 211 -4.21 -20.89 -1.50
N LYS A 212 -5.20 -20.34 -2.20
CA LYS A 212 -5.44 -20.59 -3.63
C LYS A 212 -4.65 -19.62 -4.52
N ASP A 213 -3.93 -18.67 -3.92
CA ASP A 213 -3.27 -17.56 -4.58
C ASP A 213 -4.19 -16.75 -5.51
N CYS A 214 -5.44 -16.54 -5.05
CA CYS A 214 -6.44 -15.72 -5.73
C CYS A 214 -6.38 -14.31 -5.15
N GLY A 215 -5.44 -13.50 -5.61
CA GLY A 215 -5.15 -12.18 -5.07
C GLY A 215 -5.21 -11.07 -6.12
N MET A 216 -4.86 -9.87 -5.67
CA MET A 216 -4.64 -8.67 -6.46
C MET A 216 -3.35 -7.98 -6.02
N ARG A 217 -2.70 -7.27 -6.93
CA ARG A 217 -1.64 -6.32 -6.61
C ARG A 217 -2.23 -4.92 -6.63
N ILE A 218 -2.51 -4.39 -5.45
CA ILE A 218 -3.11 -3.07 -5.24
C ILE A 218 -2.28 -2.19 -4.30
N ASP A 219 -1.30 -2.77 -3.60
CA ASP A 219 -0.29 -2.04 -2.86
C ASP A 219 0.91 -1.82 -3.77
N LEU A 220 1.24 -0.56 -4.05
CA LEU A 220 2.27 -0.19 -5.01
C LEU A 220 3.37 0.64 -4.34
N ILE A 221 4.57 0.55 -4.90
CA ILE A 221 5.66 1.50 -4.66
C ILE A 221 6.03 2.12 -6.00
N LEU A 222 5.69 3.39 -6.15
CA LEU A 222 5.99 4.20 -7.31
C LEU A 222 7.15 5.13 -6.95
N ALA A 223 8.24 5.05 -7.69
CA ALA A 223 9.43 5.86 -7.44
C ALA A 223 9.70 6.79 -8.62
N SER A 224 10.14 8.01 -8.33
CA SER A 224 10.68 8.91 -9.33
C SER A 224 11.90 8.31 -10.01
N GLU A 225 12.18 8.72 -11.23
CA GLU A 225 13.28 8.16 -12.04
C GLU A 225 14.65 8.15 -11.32
N PRO A 226 15.06 9.22 -10.57
CA PRO A 226 16.32 9.16 -9.81
C PRO A 226 16.31 8.10 -8.71
N VAL A 227 15.19 7.92 -8.02
CA VAL A 227 15.05 6.91 -6.94
C VAL A 227 14.91 5.51 -7.55
N ALA A 228 14.15 5.35 -8.63
CA ALA A 228 13.97 4.07 -9.32
C ALA A 228 15.28 3.46 -9.80
N LYS A 229 16.24 4.28 -10.24
CA LYS A 229 17.60 3.83 -10.63
C LYS A 229 18.42 3.26 -9.47
N ARG A 230 18.04 3.52 -8.24
CA ARG A 230 18.71 3.03 -7.03
C ARG A 230 18.11 1.72 -6.52
N VAL A 231 17.05 1.22 -7.15
CA VAL A 231 16.37 0.00 -6.72
C VAL A 231 17.20 -1.22 -7.07
N GLU A 232 17.68 -1.93 -6.06
CA GLU A 232 18.45 -3.19 -6.19
C GLU A 232 17.58 -4.42 -5.99
N ALA A 233 16.49 -4.32 -5.17
CA ALA A 233 15.51 -5.37 -5.02
C ALA A 233 14.10 -4.78 -4.81
N ALA A 234 13.08 -5.53 -5.27
CA ALA A 234 11.67 -5.21 -5.06
C ALA A 234 10.89 -6.51 -4.92
N TRP A 235 10.10 -6.65 -3.84
CA TRP A 235 9.44 -7.92 -3.53
C TRP A 235 8.28 -7.76 -2.54
N VAL A 236 7.43 -8.79 -2.45
CA VAL A 236 6.31 -8.86 -1.51
C VAL A 236 6.64 -9.86 -0.39
N ASP A 237 6.55 -9.42 0.87
CA ASP A 237 6.73 -10.31 2.02
C ASP A 237 5.45 -11.11 2.31
N ARG A 238 5.23 -12.13 1.51
CA ARG A 238 4.09 -13.04 1.62
C ARG A 238 4.08 -13.81 2.95
N GLN A 239 5.24 -13.91 3.64
CA GLN A 239 5.34 -14.54 4.96
C GLN A 239 4.53 -13.78 6.01
N ALA A 240 4.45 -12.46 5.92
CA ALA A 240 3.66 -11.63 6.83
C ALA A 240 2.14 -11.93 6.75
N ARG A 241 1.67 -12.54 5.65
CA ARG A 241 0.28 -12.96 5.44
C ARG A 241 -0.02 -14.34 6.02
N LYS A 242 0.99 -15.14 6.43
CA LYS A 242 0.82 -16.48 7.00
C LYS A 242 0.60 -16.45 8.51
N GLY A 243 -0.02 -17.51 9.06
CA GLY A 243 -0.21 -17.71 10.50
C GLY A 243 -1.48 -17.07 11.06
N THR A 244 -1.50 -16.78 12.36
CA THR A 244 -2.69 -16.30 13.08
C THR A 244 -2.79 -14.79 13.01
N GLY A 245 -3.99 -14.28 12.72
CA GLY A 245 -4.32 -12.85 12.73
C GLY A 245 -3.52 -11.98 11.75
N PRO A 246 -3.24 -12.40 10.49
CA PRO A 246 -2.55 -11.54 9.54
C PRO A 246 -3.46 -10.42 9.03
N SER A 247 -2.89 -9.39 8.42
CA SER A 247 -3.63 -8.51 7.53
C SER A 247 -4.07 -9.29 6.28
N ASP A 248 -5.06 -8.81 5.54
CA ASP A 248 -5.40 -9.31 4.19
C ASP A 248 -4.41 -8.82 3.13
N HIS A 249 -3.56 -7.85 3.47
CA HIS A 249 -2.42 -7.40 2.67
C HIS A 249 -1.10 -7.96 3.19
N ALA A 250 -0.13 -8.11 2.29
CA ALA A 250 1.27 -8.38 2.59
C ALA A 250 2.13 -7.13 2.36
N PRO A 251 3.20 -6.91 3.14
CA PRO A 251 4.11 -5.79 2.90
C PRO A 251 4.76 -5.87 1.53
N VAL A 252 4.87 -4.73 0.86
CA VAL A 252 5.70 -4.54 -0.33
C VAL A 252 6.98 -3.83 0.08
N ILE A 253 8.11 -4.32 -0.38
CA ILE A 253 9.43 -3.87 0.05
C ILE A 253 10.28 -3.54 -1.18
N VAL A 254 11.04 -2.45 -1.08
CA VAL A 254 12.12 -2.12 -2.02
C VAL A 254 13.40 -1.81 -1.26
N ASP A 255 14.51 -2.25 -1.82
CA ASP A 255 15.85 -1.95 -1.33
C ASP A 255 16.55 -1.02 -2.31
N LEU A 256 17.00 0.13 -1.81
CA LEU A 256 17.77 1.11 -2.57
C LEU A 256 19.24 1.00 -2.22
N ASP A 257 20.11 1.10 -3.24
CA ASP A 257 21.56 1.11 -3.18
C ASP A 257 22.22 -0.21 -2.73
N THR A 258 21.52 -1.03 -1.96
CA THR A 258 21.96 -2.37 -1.55
C THR A 258 20.76 -3.27 -1.30
N ALA A 259 20.86 -4.54 -1.67
CA ALA A 259 19.87 -5.57 -1.36
C ALA A 259 20.47 -6.54 -0.30
N PRO A 260 20.23 -6.31 1.00
CA PRO A 260 20.90 -7.07 2.07
C PRO A 260 20.61 -8.56 2.04
N ASP A 261 19.43 -8.95 1.56
CA ASP A 261 19.01 -10.36 1.50
C ASP A 261 19.11 -10.94 0.09
N GLY A 262 19.61 -10.15 -0.90
CA GLY A 262 19.60 -10.53 -2.30
C GLY A 262 18.22 -10.48 -2.93
N ASP A 263 18.16 -10.74 -4.22
CA ASP A 263 16.94 -10.77 -5.02
C ASP A 263 16.43 -12.22 -5.10
N ILE A 264 15.48 -12.56 -4.25
CA ILE A 264 15.01 -13.95 -4.05
C ILE A 264 13.66 -14.23 -4.74
N GLY A 265 13.18 -13.33 -5.56
CA GLY A 265 11.94 -13.46 -6.32
C GLY A 265 10.88 -12.43 -5.93
N PRO A 266 9.79 -12.37 -6.72
CA PRO A 266 8.75 -11.34 -6.58
C PRO A 266 7.93 -11.45 -5.30
N MET A 267 7.80 -12.66 -4.75
CA MET A 267 7.10 -12.94 -3.48
C MET A 267 7.86 -13.94 -2.62
N VAL A 268 7.96 -13.66 -1.32
CA VAL A 268 8.73 -14.47 -0.36
C VAL A 268 7.84 -14.89 0.83
N PRO A 269 7.66 -16.18 1.08
CA PRO A 269 7.97 -17.31 0.20
C PRO A 269 7.07 -17.31 -1.05
N PRO A 270 7.48 -17.94 -2.13
CA PRO A 270 6.64 -18.06 -3.32
C PRO A 270 5.31 -18.76 -2.99
N PRO A 271 4.23 -18.50 -3.74
CA PRO A 271 2.99 -19.25 -3.62
C PRO A 271 3.23 -20.73 -3.92
N SER A 272 2.44 -21.61 -3.32
CA SER A 272 2.54 -23.04 -3.60
C SER A 272 2.16 -23.33 -5.06
N ALA A 273 2.98 -24.09 -5.76
CA ALA A 273 2.92 -24.35 -7.21
C ALA A 273 1.70 -25.15 -7.73
N ARG A 274 0.59 -25.18 -7.00
CA ARG A 274 -0.65 -25.82 -7.49
C ARG A 274 -1.60 -24.76 -8.03
N PRO A 275 -1.78 -24.66 -9.37
CA PRO A 275 -2.86 -23.85 -9.92
C PRO A 275 -4.19 -24.40 -9.41
N SER A 276 -5.06 -23.52 -8.91
CA SER A 276 -6.42 -23.92 -8.53
C SER A 276 -7.17 -24.39 -9.79
N ARG A 277 -7.45 -25.68 -9.88
CA ARG A 277 -8.40 -26.20 -10.87
C ARG A 277 -9.80 -25.84 -10.39
N GLY A 278 -10.36 -24.77 -10.91
CA GLY A 278 -11.74 -24.38 -10.69
C GLY A 278 -11.94 -22.86 -10.67
N ARG A 279 -12.97 -22.39 -11.35
CA ARG A 279 -13.45 -21.01 -11.22
C ARG A 279 -13.77 -20.72 -9.76
N THR A 280 -12.93 -19.98 -9.07
CA THR A 280 -13.22 -19.48 -7.73
C THR A 280 -14.18 -18.31 -7.90
N LYS A 281 -15.45 -18.48 -7.52
CA LYS A 281 -16.41 -17.37 -7.49
C LYS A 281 -15.88 -16.33 -6.50
N LEU A 282 -15.84 -15.07 -6.92
CA LEU A 282 -15.62 -13.96 -6.00
C LEU A 282 -16.63 -14.05 -4.87
N PRO A 283 -16.20 -13.84 -3.62
CA PRO A 283 -17.14 -13.62 -2.55
C PRO A 283 -17.99 -12.40 -2.92
N GLN A 284 -19.32 -12.56 -2.92
CA GLN A 284 -20.20 -11.42 -3.16
C GLN A 284 -19.87 -10.33 -2.14
N ALA A 285 -19.59 -9.13 -2.63
CA ALA A 285 -19.45 -7.96 -1.77
C ALA A 285 -20.75 -7.84 -0.96
N LYS A 286 -20.70 -8.11 0.35
CA LYS A 286 -21.75 -7.62 1.22
C LYS A 286 -21.63 -6.11 1.17
N ILE A 287 -22.56 -5.47 0.50
CA ILE A 287 -22.84 -4.05 0.72
C ILE A 287 -23.14 -3.98 2.21
N VAL A 288 -22.16 -3.58 3.00
CA VAL A 288 -22.40 -3.21 4.39
C VAL A 288 -22.96 -1.81 4.30
N ASP A 289 -24.27 -1.77 4.08
CA ASP A 289 -25.08 -0.60 4.33
C ASP A 289 -24.99 -0.35 5.84
N ARG A 290 -24.08 0.50 6.23
CA ARG A 290 -23.98 1.06 7.56
C ARG A 290 -24.17 2.55 7.40
N GLY A 291 -25.46 2.95 7.64
CA GLY A 291 -25.88 4.32 7.79
C GLY A 291 -25.02 5.14 8.76
#